data_d11706655b4b9520455d3114ec95eb59
#
_entry.id   d11706655b4b9520455d3114ec95eb59
#
_cell.length_a   1.000
_cell.length_b   1.000
_cell.length_c   1.000
_cell.angle_alpha   90.00
_cell.angle_beta   90.00
_cell.angle_gamma   90.00
#
_symmetry.space_group_name_H-M   'P 1'
#
loop_
_entity.id
_entity.type
_entity.pdbx_description
1 polymer ?
#
loop_
_entity_poly.entity_id
_entity_poly.type
_entity_poly.pdbx_seq_one_letter_code
_entity_poly.pdbx_strand_id
1 'polypeptide(L)'
;MVLKNLVISGGGINGIGFIGIIKYLSENNLLKDITHYVGTSAGSILGYLLSIGYNHMEIFEFCKYFNFSKVVNVNLDNFLEKYGFADSSKLYYILKRLTEAKNFDHKITFKEHFEKTNKKLTITGTCIQDYKSYFFNYENTPDMDILTAIRISSTIPLIFMPTVHDNKLWLDGGMTENYPINFCDEDIENTLGICINDDCLENCDIRHPNDLADYLTQVFKCFVFSESLKNIIKYKENTIKYSYSMGVFSNFEIAKETIEKMVESGYEQAKKQKSIFDKFIINEEINSETLSQSESEVIHKIISDVENNNISEEESHNDDSDDSINDLTTKNVIIYDDQEN
;
A
#
# COMPACT_ATOMS: atom_id res chain seq x y z
N MET A 1 -5.08 8.48 -26.62
CA MET A 1 -4.67 9.15 -25.35
C MET A 1 -3.47 8.41 -24.79
N VAL A 2 -2.62 9.06 -24.00
CA VAL A 2 -1.44 8.42 -23.39
C VAL A 2 -1.72 8.28 -21.90
N LEU A 3 -1.59 7.06 -21.36
CA LEU A 3 -1.73 6.82 -19.94
C LEU A 3 -0.47 7.32 -19.20
N LYS A 4 -0.64 8.36 -18.36
CA LYS A 4 0.46 8.99 -17.62
C LYS A 4 0.40 8.76 -16.12
N ASN A 5 -0.80 8.66 -15.57
CA ASN A 5 -1.03 8.58 -14.13
C ASN A 5 -1.67 7.23 -13.80
N LEU A 6 -1.07 6.49 -12.88
CA LEU A 6 -1.63 5.25 -12.34
C LEU A 6 -1.93 5.45 -10.84
N VAL A 7 -3.21 5.37 -10.49
CA VAL A 7 -3.68 5.50 -9.11
C VAL A 7 -4.05 4.13 -8.57
N ILE A 8 -3.52 3.76 -7.41
CA ILE A 8 -3.72 2.43 -6.83
C ILE A 8 -4.22 2.59 -5.39
N SER A 9 -5.42 2.07 -5.13
CA SER A 9 -6.00 2.14 -3.78
C SER A 9 -5.25 1.28 -2.76
N GLY A 10 -5.49 1.53 -1.49
CA GLY A 10 -5.18 0.57 -0.44
C GLY A 10 -6.00 -0.72 -0.62
N GLY A 11 -5.46 -1.82 -0.14
CA GLY A 11 -6.08 -3.13 -0.28
C GLY A 11 -5.60 -4.15 0.74
N GLY A 12 -4.64 -3.78 1.58
CA GLY A 12 -3.98 -4.72 2.49
C GLY A 12 -3.48 -5.93 1.71
N ILE A 13 -3.71 -7.13 2.24
CA ILE A 13 -3.30 -8.38 1.61
C ILE A 13 -4.04 -8.65 0.27
N ASN A 14 -5.26 -8.13 0.11
CA ASN A 14 -5.99 -8.26 -1.15
C ASN A 14 -5.34 -7.50 -2.30
N GLY A 15 -4.45 -6.54 -2.02
CA GLY A 15 -3.62 -5.84 -3.00
C GLY A 15 -2.71 -6.77 -3.83
N ILE A 16 -2.48 -8.02 -3.41
CA ILE A 16 -1.79 -9.03 -4.22
C ILE A 16 -2.50 -9.22 -5.57
N GLY A 17 -3.81 -9.13 -5.61
CA GLY A 17 -4.56 -9.23 -6.87
C GLY A 17 -4.29 -8.08 -7.86
N PHE A 18 -3.83 -6.93 -7.39
CA PHE A 18 -3.43 -5.84 -8.27
C PHE A 18 -2.27 -6.22 -9.19
N ILE A 19 -1.41 -7.17 -8.78
CA ILE A 19 -0.33 -7.70 -9.62
C ILE A 19 -0.89 -8.30 -10.91
N GLY A 20 -2.04 -8.98 -10.85
CA GLY A 20 -2.70 -9.51 -12.03
C GLY A 20 -3.21 -8.42 -12.97
N ILE A 21 -3.72 -7.31 -12.42
CA ILE A 21 -4.13 -6.14 -13.20
C ILE A 21 -2.89 -5.51 -13.85
N ILE A 22 -1.80 -5.32 -13.10
CA ILE A 22 -0.53 -4.79 -13.65
C ILE A 22 0.01 -5.70 -14.76
N LYS A 23 -0.06 -7.03 -14.59
CA LYS A 23 0.28 -7.98 -15.65
C LYS A 23 -0.51 -7.70 -16.93
N TYR A 24 -1.83 -7.58 -16.82
CA TYR A 24 -2.69 -7.30 -17.97
C TYR A 24 -2.34 -5.94 -18.63
N LEU A 25 -2.10 -4.90 -17.84
CA LEU A 25 -1.70 -3.59 -18.36
C LEU A 25 -0.33 -3.63 -19.04
N SER A 26 0.64 -4.39 -18.48
CA SER A 26 1.97 -4.60 -19.08
C SER A 26 1.89 -5.30 -20.43
N GLU A 27 1.14 -6.40 -20.52
CA GLU A 27 0.92 -7.14 -21.75
C GLU A 27 0.24 -6.31 -22.86
N ASN A 28 -0.48 -5.25 -22.50
CA ASN A 28 -1.08 -4.31 -23.44
C ASN A 28 -0.27 -3.00 -23.62
N ASN A 29 1.02 -2.99 -23.21
CA ASN A 29 1.94 -1.85 -23.32
C ASN A 29 1.45 -0.54 -22.66
N LEU A 30 0.56 -0.64 -21.65
CA LEU A 30 -0.04 0.53 -21.00
C LEU A 30 0.81 1.14 -19.89
N LEU A 31 1.86 0.45 -19.43
CA LEU A 31 2.71 0.92 -18.34
C LEU A 31 3.91 1.77 -18.82
N LYS A 32 4.25 1.74 -20.10
CA LYS A 32 5.49 2.34 -20.64
C LYS A 32 5.58 3.87 -20.47
N ASP A 33 4.45 4.56 -20.57
CA ASP A 33 4.39 6.03 -20.56
C ASP A 33 3.96 6.60 -19.19
N ILE A 34 3.84 5.75 -18.15
CA ILE A 34 3.47 6.19 -16.81
C ILE A 34 4.61 6.99 -16.21
N THR A 35 4.31 8.23 -15.86
CA THR A 35 5.21 9.18 -15.22
C THR A 35 4.81 9.55 -13.80
N HIS A 36 3.61 9.14 -13.35
CA HIS A 36 3.13 9.43 -12.02
C HIS A 36 2.39 8.23 -11.42
N TYR A 37 2.85 7.78 -10.27
CA TYR A 37 2.19 6.77 -9.45
C TYR A 37 1.61 7.43 -8.20
N VAL A 38 0.34 7.17 -7.92
CA VAL A 38 -0.36 7.64 -6.71
C VAL A 38 -0.88 6.43 -5.97
N GLY A 39 -0.54 6.28 -4.70
CA GLY A 39 -0.89 5.06 -3.99
C GLY A 39 -1.21 5.25 -2.51
N THR A 40 -2.05 4.35 -2.00
CA THR A 40 -2.40 4.23 -0.59
C THR A 40 -2.05 2.83 -0.10
N SER A 41 -1.39 2.68 1.07
CA SER A 41 -1.14 1.38 1.70
C SER A 41 -0.48 0.39 0.72
N ALA A 42 -1.06 -0.77 0.48
CA ALA A 42 -0.58 -1.74 -0.50
C ALA A 42 -0.36 -1.13 -1.90
N GLY A 43 -1.22 -0.17 -2.29
CA GLY A 43 -1.06 0.57 -3.55
C GLY A 43 0.17 1.48 -3.56
N SER A 44 0.55 2.06 -2.43
CA SER A 44 1.78 2.85 -2.31
C SER A 44 3.03 1.99 -2.48
N ILE A 45 3.03 0.79 -1.92
CA ILE A 45 4.09 -0.21 -2.08
C ILE A 45 4.22 -0.59 -3.56
N LEU A 46 3.11 -0.98 -4.19
CA LEU A 46 3.10 -1.41 -5.58
C LEU A 46 3.54 -0.27 -6.52
N GLY A 47 3.00 0.94 -6.33
CA GLY A 47 3.38 2.11 -7.12
C GLY A 47 4.87 2.47 -7.00
N TYR A 48 5.42 2.38 -5.78
CA TYR A 48 6.85 2.58 -5.55
C TYR A 48 7.70 1.54 -6.27
N LEU A 49 7.40 0.25 -6.08
CA LEU A 49 8.16 -0.84 -6.72
C LEU A 49 8.16 -0.70 -8.24
N LEU A 50 7.00 -0.41 -8.86
CA LEU A 50 6.92 -0.14 -10.30
C LEU A 50 7.74 1.10 -10.71
N SER A 51 7.76 2.13 -9.88
CA SER A 51 8.49 3.37 -10.17
C SER A 51 10.02 3.20 -10.19
N ILE A 52 10.55 2.27 -9.38
CA ILE A 52 11.99 1.93 -9.34
C ILE A 52 12.37 0.76 -10.26
N GLY A 53 11.44 0.29 -11.10
CA GLY A 53 11.73 -0.65 -12.19
C GLY A 53 11.47 -2.12 -11.87
N TYR A 54 10.69 -2.46 -10.83
CA TYR A 54 10.15 -3.81 -10.70
C TYR A 54 9.05 -4.03 -11.73
N ASN A 55 9.01 -5.23 -12.31
CA ASN A 55 7.91 -5.68 -13.14
C ASN A 55 6.95 -6.59 -12.35
N HIS A 56 5.80 -6.90 -12.94
CA HIS A 56 4.77 -7.72 -12.31
C HIS A 56 5.24 -9.14 -11.96
N MET A 57 6.18 -9.69 -12.72
CA MET A 57 6.69 -11.05 -12.50
C MET A 57 7.61 -11.11 -11.28
N GLU A 58 8.51 -10.13 -11.12
CA GLU A 58 9.39 -10.02 -9.96
C GLU A 58 8.56 -9.84 -8.67
N ILE A 59 7.53 -8.97 -8.71
CA ILE A 59 6.64 -8.73 -7.57
C ILE A 59 5.81 -9.98 -7.26
N PHE A 60 5.28 -10.67 -8.27
CA PHE A 60 4.56 -11.93 -8.10
C PHE A 60 5.45 -13.02 -7.50
N GLU A 61 6.67 -13.18 -8.02
CA GLU A 61 7.63 -14.15 -7.49
C GLU A 61 7.94 -13.89 -6.01
N PHE A 62 8.15 -12.63 -5.64
CA PHE A 62 8.31 -12.26 -4.24
C PHE A 62 7.07 -12.65 -3.42
N CYS A 63 5.88 -12.23 -3.82
CA CYS A 63 4.64 -12.51 -3.08
C CYS A 63 4.36 -14.00 -2.96
N LYS A 64 4.63 -14.79 -3.99
CA LYS A 64 4.39 -16.24 -4.03
C LYS A 64 5.22 -17.03 -3.03
N TYR A 65 6.45 -16.61 -2.79
CA TYR A 65 7.39 -17.37 -1.95
C TYR A 65 7.61 -16.74 -0.56
N PHE A 66 7.21 -15.50 -0.36
CA PHE A 66 7.34 -14.83 0.92
C PHE A 66 6.23 -15.23 1.91
N ASN A 67 6.62 -15.55 3.15
CA ASN A 67 5.66 -15.84 4.22
C ASN A 67 5.19 -14.55 4.90
N PHE A 68 4.00 -14.05 4.51
CA PHE A 68 3.43 -12.81 5.05
C PHE A 68 3.11 -12.86 6.55
N SER A 69 2.97 -14.06 7.17
CA SER A 69 2.78 -14.15 8.61
C SER A 69 3.98 -13.62 9.39
N LYS A 70 5.15 -13.55 8.76
CA LYS A 70 6.36 -12.99 9.36
C LYS A 70 6.36 -11.45 9.41
N VAL A 71 5.48 -10.77 8.68
CA VAL A 71 5.37 -9.30 8.71
C VAL A 71 4.76 -8.82 10.02
N VAL A 72 3.76 -9.57 10.53
CA VAL A 72 3.03 -9.21 11.74
C VAL A 72 3.47 -10.12 12.88
N ASN A 73 4.33 -9.61 13.74
CA ASN A 73 4.71 -10.31 14.97
C ASN A 73 3.77 -9.85 16.09
N VAL A 74 2.72 -10.63 16.36
CA VAL A 74 1.69 -10.28 17.34
C VAL A 74 2.24 -10.29 18.75
N ASN A 75 2.24 -9.14 19.41
CA ASN A 75 2.55 -8.97 20.82
C ASN A 75 1.40 -8.27 21.54
N LEU A 76 0.76 -8.96 22.49
CA LEU A 76 -0.38 -8.43 23.24
C LEU A 76 -0.02 -7.26 24.16
N ASP A 77 1.20 -7.23 24.68
CA ASP A 77 1.67 -6.14 25.55
C ASP A 77 1.78 -4.84 24.73
N ASN A 78 2.25 -4.92 23.49
CA ASN A 78 2.30 -3.79 22.57
C ASN A 78 0.90 -3.24 22.25
N PHE A 79 -0.11 -4.09 22.18
CA PHE A 79 -1.47 -3.64 21.89
C PHE A 79 -2.02 -2.68 22.96
N LEU A 80 -1.76 -2.96 24.23
CA LEU A 80 -2.24 -2.14 25.35
C LEU A 80 -1.40 -0.88 25.57
N GLU A 81 -0.08 -0.98 25.36
CA GLU A 81 0.85 0.10 25.66
C GLU A 81 1.14 1.00 24.45
N LYS A 82 1.17 0.41 23.23
CA LYS A 82 1.58 1.08 22.00
C LYS A 82 0.50 1.11 20.91
N TYR A 83 -0.73 0.74 21.23
CA TYR A 83 -1.93 0.84 20.40
C TYR A 83 -1.93 0.00 19.10
N GLY A 84 -1.08 -1.05 19.02
CA GLY A 84 -1.02 -1.97 17.89
C GLY A 84 -0.34 -3.29 18.28
N PHE A 85 -0.69 -4.38 17.57
CA PHE A 85 -0.14 -5.71 17.86
C PHE A 85 1.30 -5.87 17.39
N ALA A 86 1.70 -5.17 16.33
CA ALA A 86 3.03 -5.29 15.73
C ALA A 86 3.63 -3.92 15.38
N ASP A 87 4.95 -3.84 15.40
CA ASP A 87 5.65 -2.75 14.74
C ASP A 87 5.73 -3.00 13.22
N SER A 88 6.05 -1.97 12.46
CA SER A 88 6.21 -2.04 11.01
C SER A 88 7.65 -2.28 10.56
N SER A 89 8.58 -2.61 11.48
CA SER A 89 10.02 -2.75 11.20
C SER A 89 10.33 -3.81 10.15
N LYS A 90 9.61 -4.94 10.19
CA LYS A 90 9.79 -6.00 9.18
C LYS A 90 9.32 -5.57 7.79
N LEU A 91 8.22 -4.83 7.71
CA LEU A 91 7.77 -4.25 6.43
C LEU A 91 8.83 -3.28 5.89
N TYR A 92 9.33 -2.39 6.75
CA TYR A 92 10.42 -1.47 6.39
C TYR A 92 11.66 -2.22 5.89
N TYR A 93 12.09 -3.26 6.60
CA TYR A 93 13.26 -4.06 6.20
C TYR A 93 13.07 -4.76 4.85
N ILE A 94 11.88 -5.31 4.57
CA ILE A 94 11.55 -5.88 3.27
C ILE A 94 11.72 -4.84 2.18
N LEU A 95 11.12 -3.66 2.37
CA LEU A 95 11.17 -2.56 1.39
C LEU A 95 12.61 -2.05 1.21
N LYS A 96 13.39 -1.94 2.29
CA LYS A 96 14.82 -1.63 2.24
C LYS A 96 15.55 -2.60 1.31
N ARG A 97 15.40 -3.92 1.51
CA ARG A 97 16.06 -4.93 0.68
C ARG A 97 15.63 -4.88 -0.79
N LEU A 98 14.34 -4.67 -1.04
CA LEU A 98 13.83 -4.51 -2.41
C LEU A 98 14.37 -3.23 -3.06
N THR A 99 14.48 -2.13 -2.33
CA THR A 99 15.04 -0.86 -2.82
C THR A 99 16.53 -1.02 -3.19
N GLU A 100 17.32 -1.59 -2.29
CA GLU A 100 18.75 -1.84 -2.49
C GLU A 100 19.03 -2.78 -3.67
N ALA A 101 18.18 -3.79 -3.90
CA ALA A 101 18.31 -4.72 -5.02
C ALA A 101 18.13 -4.04 -6.40
N LYS A 102 17.45 -2.91 -6.46
CA LYS A 102 17.35 -2.06 -7.66
C LYS A 102 18.39 -0.94 -7.67
N ASN A 103 19.44 -1.03 -6.83
CA ASN A 103 20.54 -0.06 -6.71
C ASN A 103 20.11 1.36 -6.30
N PHE A 104 19.04 1.46 -5.50
CA PHE A 104 18.65 2.69 -4.85
C PHE A 104 19.05 2.66 -3.38
N ASP A 105 19.36 3.84 -2.82
CA ASP A 105 19.49 4.01 -1.39
C ASP A 105 18.13 3.82 -0.71
N HIS A 106 18.06 3.06 0.39
CA HIS A 106 16.81 2.86 1.12
C HIS A 106 16.31 4.15 1.81
N LYS A 107 17.17 5.15 2.02
CA LYS A 107 16.81 6.50 2.50
C LYS A 107 16.51 7.47 1.37
N ILE A 108 16.30 6.97 0.13
CA ILE A 108 16.00 7.83 -1.02
C ILE A 108 14.79 8.72 -0.74
N THR A 109 14.97 10.03 -0.91
CA THR A 109 13.92 11.02 -0.74
C THR A 109 13.03 11.11 -1.99
N PHE A 110 11.84 11.72 -1.86
CA PHE A 110 10.96 11.95 -3.02
C PHE A 110 11.66 12.77 -4.10
N LYS A 111 12.48 13.75 -3.73
CA LYS A 111 13.26 14.57 -4.66
C LYS A 111 14.28 13.73 -5.42
N GLU A 112 15.13 12.98 -4.71
CA GLU A 112 16.15 12.14 -5.32
C GLU A 112 15.55 11.03 -6.21
N HIS A 113 14.43 10.45 -5.79
CA HIS A 113 13.71 9.48 -6.59
C HIS A 113 13.25 10.10 -7.90
N PHE A 114 12.63 11.28 -7.88
CA PHE A 114 12.20 11.97 -9.08
C PHE A 114 13.39 12.30 -9.99
N GLU A 115 14.50 12.81 -9.44
CA GLU A 115 15.71 13.11 -10.20
C GLU A 115 16.33 11.88 -10.88
N LYS A 116 16.28 10.71 -10.23
CA LYS A 116 16.84 9.46 -10.76
C LYS A 116 15.92 8.74 -11.75
N THR A 117 14.62 8.78 -11.53
CA THR A 117 13.65 7.97 -12.31
C THR A 117 12.84 8.76 -13.32
N ASN A 118 12.80 10.09 -13.17
CA ASN A 118 11.87 11.00 -13.87
C ASN A 118 10.39 10.60 -13.70
N LYS A 119 10.08 9.91 -12.59
CA LYS A 119 8.72 9.47 -12.22
C LYS A 119 8.29 10.14 -10.93
N LYS A 120 7.10 10.72 -10.91
CA LYS A 120 6.48 11.23 -9.68
C LYS A 120 5.89 10.07 -8.88
N LEU A 121 6.00 10.16 -7.57
CA LEU A 121 5.36 9.27 -6.62
C LEU A 121 4.58 10.11 -5.62
N THR A 122 3.33 9.75 -5.38
CA THR A 122 2.49 10.36 -4.34
C THR A 122 1.94 9.28 -3.44
N ILE A 123 2.11 9.42 -2.14
CA ILE A 123 1.71 8.46 -1.12
C ILE A 123 0.79 9.16 -0.13
N THR A 124 -0.31 8.51 0.26
CA THR A 124 -1.25 9.06 1.24
C THR A 124 -0.92 8.61 2.66
N GLY A 125 -1.19 9.45 3.63
CA GLY A 125 -1.12 9.12 5.06
C GLY A 125 -2.21 9.85 5.83
N THR A 126 -2.65 9.31 6.97
CA THR A 126 -3.63 9.93 7.85
C THR A 126 -2.97 10.44 9.11
N CYS A 127 -3.05 11.74 9.37
CA CYS A 127 -2.58 12.35 10.62
C CYS A 127 -3.70 12.32 11.67
N ILE A 128 -3.43 11.72 12.84
CA ILE A 128 -4.44 11.63 13.93
C ILE A 128 -4.74 13.00 14.49
N GLN A 129 -3.74 13.84 14.76
CA GLN A 129 -3.93 15.15 15.40
C GLN A 129 -4.69 16.13 14.51
N ASP A 130 -4.51 16.03 13.19
CA ASP A 130 -5.10 16.94 12.22
C ASP A 130 -6.44 16.43 11.66
N TYR A 131 -6.80 15.17 11.94
CA TYR A 131 -8.02 14.49 11.45
C TYR A 131 -8.19 14.51 9.94
N LYS A 132 -7.08 14.45 9.18
CA LYS A 132 -7.12 14.53 7.71
C LYS A 132 -6.02 13.73 7.02
N SER A 133 -6.23 13.52 5.72
CA SER A 133 -5.23 12.96 4.81
C SER A 133 -4.12 13.94 4.48
N TYR A 134 -2.93 13.40 4.25
CA TYR A 134 -1.77 14.09 3.70
C TYR A 134 -1.26 13.33 2.47
N PHE A 135 -0.68 14.08 1.54
CA PHE A 135 -0.09 13.55 0.33
C PHE A 135 1.41 13.85 0.36
N PHE A 136 2.20 12.80 0.56
CA PHE A 136 3.66 12.86 0.54
C PHE A 136 4.15 12.71 -0.89
N ASN A 137 4.90 13.65 -1.39
CA ASN A 137 5.43 13.63 -2.74
C ASN A 137 6.58 14.64 -2.91
N TYR A 138 7.17 14.63 -4.10
CA TYR A 138 8.25 15.54 -4.49
C TYR A 138 7.93 17.05 -4.29
N GLU A 139 6.65 17.44 -4.42
CA GLU A 139 6.24 18.86 -4.33
C GLU A 139 5.98 19.29 -2.88
N ASN A 140 5.39 18.41 -2.07
CA ASN A 140 4.95 18.72 -0.71
C ASN A 140 6.00 18.35 0.36
N THR A 141 6.73 17.25 0.17
CA THR A 141 7.69 16.68 1.11
C THR A 141 8.95 16.18 0.40
N PRO A 142 9.68 17.06 -0.33
CA PRO A 142 10.79 16.64 -1.19
C PRO A 142 11.90 15.90 -0.46
N ASP A 143 12.19 16.28 0.79
CA ASP A 143 13.30 15.76 1.58
C ASP A 143 12.89 14.56 2.48
N MET A 144 11.62 14.17 2.48
CA MET A 144 11.14 12.98 3.19
C MET A 144 11.59 11.71 2.47
N ASP A 145 12.10 10.71 3.20
CA ASP A 145 12.39 9.42 2.61
C ASP A 145 11.10 8.64 2.29
N ILE A 146 11.14 7.94 1.16
CA ILE A 146 9.96 7.25 0.61
C ILE A 146 9.53 6.09 1.50
N LEU A 147 10.47 5.35 2.10
CA LEU A 147 10.12 4.19 2.92
C LEU A 147 9.39 4.61 4.20
N THR A 148 9.73 5.75 4.79
CA THR A 148 8.96 6.34 5.91
C THR A 148 7.54 6.70 5.47
N ALA A 149 7.37 7.31 4.29
CA ALA A 149 6.02 7.61 3.76
C ALA A 149 5.19 6.34 3.51
N ILE A 150 5.80 5.28 2.95
CA ILE A 150 5.14 3.98 2.76
C ILE A 150 4.80 3.33 4.10
N ARG A 151 5.70 3.39 5.08
CA ARG A 151 5.47 2.90 6.43
C ARG A 151 4.25 3.57 7.06
N ILE A 152 4.16 4.90 7.01
CA ILE A 152 2.98 5.67 7.43
C ILE A 152 1.75 5.16 6.70
N SER A 153 1.79 5.12 5.38
CA SER A 153 0.66 4.75 4.52
C SER A 153 0.14 3.33 4.76
N SER A 154 0.97 2.46 5.32
CA SER A 154 0.66 1.04 5.56
C SER A 154 0.43 0.72 7.04
N THR A 155 0.37 1.73 7.91
CA THR A 155 0.12 1.57 9.36
C THR A 155 -1.37 1.35 9.63
N ILE A 156 -1.87 0.14 9.34
CA ILE A 156 -3.26 -0.25 9.58
C ILE A 156 -3.54 -0.22 11.09
N PRO A 157 -4.52 0.58 11.56
CA PRO A 157 -4.86 0.69 12.97
C PRO A 157 -5.14 -0.68 13.60
N LEU A 158 -4.71 -0.84 14.84
CA LEU A 158 -4.79 -2.06 15.65
C LEU A 158 -3.85 -3.18 15.19
N ILE A 159 -3.54 -3.32 13.91
CA ILE A 159 -2.55 -4.29 13.42
C ILE A 159 -1.15 -3.74 13.71
N PHE A 160 -0.85 -2.55 13.19
CA PHE A 160 0.43 -1.89 13.43
C PHE A 160 0.30 -0.78 14.46
N MET A 161 1.37 -0.59 15.23
CA MET A 161 1.52 0.58 16.10
C MET A 161 1.53 1.85 15.25
N PRO A 162 0.91 2.96 15.71
CA PRO A 162 0.97 4.24 15.01
C PRO A 162 2.41 4.65 14.72
N THR A 163 2.67 5.12 13.51
CA THR A 163 3.99 5.65 13.16
C THR A 163 4.13 7.07 13.71
N VAL A 164 5.23 7.33 14.44
CA VAL A 164 5.58 8.69 14.87
C VAL A 164 6.49 9.32 13.82
N HIS A 165 6.15 10.51 13.34
CA HIS A 165 6.96 11.28 12.42
C HIS A 165 6.66 12.77 12.61
N ASP A 166 7.70 13.61 12.73
CA ASP A 166 7.60 15.05 13.00
C ASP A 166 6.69 15.39 14.20
N ASN A 167 6.85 14.66 15.32
CA ASN A 167 6.03 14.78 16.53
C ASN A 167 4.51 14.61 16.32
N LYS A 168 4.10 13.89 15.28
CA LYS A 168 2.72 13.54 14.98
C LYS A 168 2.55 12.02 14.92
N LEU A 169 1.33 11.57 15.22
CA LEU A 169 0.93 10.18 15.07
C LEU A 169 0.24 9.98 13.72
N TRP A 170 0.70 8.97 13.01
CA TRP A 170 0.25 8.66 11.67
C TRP A 170 -0.34 7.26 11.58
N LEU A 171 -1.35 7.13 10.74
CA LEU A 171 -2.02 5.89 10.39
C LEU A 171 -2.04 5.69 8.87
N ASP A 172 -2.48 4.50 8.47
CA ASP A 172 -2.74 4.13 7.08
C ASP A 172 -3.57 5.21 6.36
N GLY A 173 -3.13 5.56 5.15
CA GLY A 173 -3.82 6.54 4.32
C GLY A 173 -5.26 6.16 4.00
N GLY A 174 -5.56 4.86 4.01
CA GLY A 174 -6.90 4.34 3.78
C GLY A 174 -7.95 4.74 4.82
N MET A 175 -7.54 5.28 5.96
CA MET A 175 -8.48 5.78 6.97
C MET A 175 -9.22 7.03 6.51
N THR A 176 -8.60 7.86 5.67
CA THR A 176 -9.19 9.13 5.20
C THR A 176 -9.18 9.29 3.69
N GLU A 177 -8.29 8.60 2.96
CA GLU A 177 -8.15 8.70 1.50
C GLU A 177 -7.63 7.38 0.91
N ASN A 178 -8.51 6.37 0.85
CA ASN A 178 -8.09 5.04 0.38
C ASN A 178 -7.91 4.94 -1.14
N TYR A 179 -8.63 5.75 -1.90
CA TYR A 179 -8.58 5.74 -3.36
C TYR A 179 -8.43 7.16 -3.92
N PRO A 180 -7.21 7.70 -3.96
CA PRO A 180 -6.92 9.11 -4.21
C PRO A 180 -6.93 9.50 -5.70
N ILE A 181 -7.86 9.00 -6.50
CA ILE A 181 -7.93 9.32 -7.95
C ILE A 181 -8.23 10.80 -8.22
N ASN A 182 -8.94 11.47 -7.31
CA ASN A 182 -9.20 12.89 -7.32
C ASN A 182 -7.92 13.75 -7.25
N PHE A 183 -6.80 13.21 -6.78
CA PHE A 183 -5.51 13.88 -6.84
C PHE A 183 -5.05 14.16 -8.29
N CYS A 184 -5.57 13.40 -9.25
CA CYS A 184 -5.27 13.55 -10.67
C CYS A 184 -6.41 14.25 -11.47
N ASP A 185 -7.32 15.00 -10.81
CA ASP A 185 -8.48 15.65 -11.43
C ASP A 185 -8.10 16.51 -12.64
N GLU A 186 -6.99 17.24 -12.56
CA GLU A 186 -6.52 18.13 -13.65
C GLU A 186 -6.03 17.35 -14.89
N ASP A 187 -5.68 16.08 -14.76
CA ASP A 187 -5.20 15.21 -15.84
C ASP A 187 -5.95 13.86 -15.86
N ILE A 188 -7.24 13.88 -15.51
CA ILE A 188 -8.06 12.66 -15.38
C ILE A 188 -8.18 11.89 -16.70
N GLU A 189 -8.10 12.56 -17.85
CA GLU A 189 -8.15 11.92 -19.16
C GLU A 189 -6.97 10.99 -19.43
N ASN A 190 -5.80 11.28 -18.81
CA ASN A 190 -4.58 10.48 -18.90
C ASN A 190 -4.36 9.62 -17.63
N THR A 191 -5.42 9.43 -16.83
CA THR A 191 -5.37 8.72 -15.55
C THR A 191 -6.15 7.41 -15.60
N LEU A 192 -5.57 6.36 -15.03
CA LEU A 192 -6.22 5.09 -14.75
C LEU A 192 -6.10 4.78 -13.26
N GLY A 193 -7.21 4.40 -12.66
CA GLY A 193 -7.25 3.96 -11.27
C GLY A 193 -7.50 2.45 -11.15
N ILE A 194 -6.87 1.84 -10.15
CA ILE A 194 -7.14 0.47 -9.69
C ILE A 194 -7.68 0.59 -8.27
N CYS A 195 -8.90 0.16 -8.05
CA CYS A 195 -9.54 0.28 -6.75
C CYS A 195 -10.08 -1.07 -6.28
N ILE A 196 -9.77 -1.39 -5.00
CA ILE A 196 -10.43 -2.52 -4.35
C ILE A 196 -11.92 -2.21 -4.17
N ASN A 197 -12.76 -3.17 -4.56
CA ASN A 197 -14.21 -3.10 -4.38
C ASN A 197 -14.65 -4.23 -3.45
N ASP A 198 -15.67 -3.99 -2.65
CA ASP A 198 -16.30 -5.04 -1.85
C ASP A 198 -17.64 -5.42 -2.52
N ASP A 199 -17.74 -6.64 -3.03
CA ASP A 199 -18.97 -7.15 -3.66
C ASP A 199 -20.17 -7.17 -2.69
N CYS A 200 -19.90 -7.09 -1.38
CA CYS A 200 -20.95 -6.93 -0.36
C CYS A 200 -21.75 -5.62 -0.52
N LEU A 201 -21.20 -4.60 -1.24
CA LEU A 201 -21.91 -3.37 -1.51
C LEU A 201 -23.06 -3.54 -2.53
N GLU A 202 -22.98 -4.56 -3.38
CA GLU A 202 -24.00 -4.88 -4.38
C GLU A 202 -25.06 -5.88 -3.84
N ASN A 203 -24.72 -6.64 -2.79
CA ASN A 203 -25.57 -7.62 -2.15
C ASN A 203 -25.66 -7.34 -0.65
N CYS A 204 -26.60 -6.47 -0.26
CA CYS A 204 -26.81 -6.04 1.13
C CYS A 204 -27.45 -7.15 2.00
N ASP A 205 -26.82 -8.31 2.12
CA ASP A 205 -27.19 -9.24 3.16
C ASP A 205 -26.67 -8.72 4.51
N ILE A 206 -27.59 -8.55 5.47
CA ILE A 206 -27.24 -8.17 6.85
C ILE A 206 -26.39 -9.29 7.44
N ARG A 207 -25.06 -9.12 7.37
CA ARG A 207 -24.12 -10.06 7.95
C ARG A 207 -23.74 -9.62 9.36
N HIS A 208 -24.21 -10.37 10.34
CA HIS A 208 -23.75 -10.19 11.71
C HIS A 208 -22.30 -10.64 11.83
N PRO A 209 -21.42 -9.85 12.51
CA PRO A 209 -20.05 -10.27 12.76
C PRO A 209 -20.02 -11.57 13.58
N ASN A 210 -19.11 -12.49 13.21
CA ASN A 210 -18.98 -13.78 13.87
C ASN A 210 -18.17 -13.67 15.18
N ASP A 211 -17.23 -12.74 15.22
CA ASP A 211 -16.34 -12.48 16.35
C ASP A 211 -15.86 -11.01 16.37
N LEU A 212 -15.03 -10.67 17.35
CA LEU A 212 -14.49 -9.32 17.49
C LEU A 212 -13.63 -8.91 16.29
N ALA A 213 -12.82 -9.80 15.73
CA ALA A 213 -11.96 -9.51 14.58
C ALA A 213 -12.79 -9.22 13.32
N ASP A 214 -13.86 -9.99 13.10
CA ASP A 214 -14.83 -9.74 12.02
C ASP A 214 -15.55 -8.39 12.22
N TYR A 215 -15.97 -8.07 13.44
CA TYR A 215 -16.56 -6.77 13.78
C TYR A 215 -15.60 -5.60 13.48
N LEU A 216 -14.36 -5.69 13.95
CA LEU A 216 -13.35 -4.66 13.70
C LEU A 216 -13.03 -4.53 12.19
N THR A 217 -13.01 -5.66 11.47
CA THR A 217 -12.88 -5.66 10.00
C THR A 217 -14.01 -4.88 9.34
N GLN A 218 -15.26 -5.09 9.76
CA GLN A 218 -16.41 -4.37 9.22
C GLN A 218 -16.37 -2.89 9.55
N VAL A 219 -16.00 -2.53 10.77
CA VAL A 219 -15.79 -1.12 11.17
C VAL A 219 -14.71 -0.45 10.32
N PHE A 220 -13.55 -1.13 10.14
CA PHE A 220 -12.47 -0.61 9.29
C PHE A 220 -12.92 -0.41 7.84
N LYS A 221 -13.66 -1.38 7.29
CA LYS A 221 -14.24 -1.26 5.95
C LYS A 221 -15.16 -0.05 5.80
N CYS A 222 -15.91 0.35 6.84
CA CYS A 222 -16.73 1.55 6.78
C CYS A 222 -15.90 2.81 6.50
N PHE A 223 -14.71 2.95 7.11
CA PHE A 223 -13.82 4.07 6.83
C PHE A 223 -13.24 3.99 5.41
N VAL A 224 -12.62 2.86 5.08
CA VAL A 224 -11.92 2.65 3.80
C VAL A 224 -12.85 2.82 2.59
N PHE A 225 -14.07 2.29 2.67
CA PHE A 225 -14.98 2.28 1.52
C PHE A 225 -15.88 3.50 1.43
N SER A 226 -16.14 4.25 2.52
CA SER A 226 -17.03 5.41 2.47
C SER A 226 -16.56 6.49 1.49
N GLU A 227 -15.27 6.82 1.49
CA GLU A 227 -14.68 7.79 0.56
C GLU A 227 -14.38 7.16 -0.80
N SER A 228 -13.86 5.92 -0.82
CA SER A 228 -13.57 5.19 -2.07
C SER A 228 -14.80 5.09 -2.98
N LEU A 229 -15.99 4.86 -2.42
CA LEU A 229 -17.23 4.77 -3.19
C LEU A 229 -17.56 6.06 -3.95
N LYS A 230 -17.38 7.23 -3.33
CA LYS A 230 -17.59 8.51 -3.99
C LYS A 230 -16.69 8.64 -5.21
N ASN A 231 -15.41 8.30 -5.05
CA ASN A 231 -14.43 8.35 -6.12
C ASN A 231 -14.70 7.28 -7.20
N ILE A 232 -15.07 6.05 -6.84
CA ILE A 232 -15.44 5.00 -7.79
C ILE A 232 -16.64 5.44 -8.66
N ILE A 233 -17.64 6.06 -8.07
CA ILE A 233 -18.83 6.53 -8.79
C ILE A 233 -18.48 7.71 -9.71
N LYS A 234 -17.75 8.71 -9.19
CA LYS A 234 -17.35 9.92 -9.94
C LYS A 234 -16.45 9.58 -11.13
N TYR A 235 -15.48 8.66 -10.95
CA TYR A 235 -14.46 8.33 -11.95
C TYR A 235 -14.62 6.92 -12.54
N LYS A 236 -15.84 6.44 -12.64
CA LYS A 236 -16.15 5.07 -13.12
C LYS A 236 -15.55 4.73 -14.49
N GLU A 237 -15.39 5.73 -15.39
CA GLU A 237 -14.80 5.55 -16.72
C GLU A 237 -13.26 5.47 -16.69
N ASN A 238 -12.65 5.68 -15.52
CA ASN A 238 -11.20 5.65 -15.30
C ASN A 238 -10.79 4.63 -14.24
N THR A 239 -11.74 3.83 -13.71
CA THR A 239 -11.50 2.96 -12.55
C THR A 239 -11.70 1.49 -12.88
N ILE A 240 -10.63 0.69 -12.79
CA ILE A 240 -10.70 -0.78 -12.75
C ILE A 240 -11.06 -1.18 -11.32
N LYS A 241 -12.18 -1.86 -11.16
CA LYS A 241 -12.59 -2.41 -9.86
C LYS A 241 -12.04 -3.82 -9.71
N TYR A 242 -11.46 -4.10 -8.56
CA TYR A 242 -11.00 -5.41 -8.18
C TYR A 242 -11.72 -5.90 -6.92
N SER A 243 -12.35 -7.05 -7.00
CA SER A 243 -13.07 -7.68 -5.89
C SER A 243 -12.42 -9.00 -5.53
N TYR A 244 -12.02 -9.12 -4.26
CA TYR A 244 -11.56 -10.37 -3.67
C TYR A 244 -11.83 -10.34 -2.16
N SER A 245 -12.41 -11.39 -1.62
CA SER A 245 -12.86 -11.39 -0.23
C SER A 245 -11.90 -12.15 0.68
N MET A 246 -10.90 -11.44 1.21
CA MET A 246 -10.21 -11.87 2.44
C MET A 246 -10.40 -10.81 3.53
N GLY A 247 -10.61 -11.23 4.78
CA GLY A 247 -10.73 -10.30 5.90
C GLY A 247 -9.44 -9.51 6.15
N VAL A 248 -9.55 -8.22 6.50
CA VAL A 248 -8.39 -7.34 6.77
C VAL A 248 -7.55 -7.86 7.94
N PHE A 249 -8.21 -8.43 8.94
CA PHE A 249 -7.58 -9.04 10.13
C PHE A 249 -7.47 -10.57 10.02
N SER A 250 -7.67 -11.13 8.81
CA SER A 250 -7.47 -12.55 8.58
C SER A 250 -6.00 -12.94 8.68
N ASN A 251 -5.78 -14.22 8.94
CA ASN A 251 -4.46 -14.79 9.08
C ASN A 251 -3.55 -14.40 7.90
N PHE A 252 -2.39 -13.79 8.17
CA PHE A 252 -1.39 -13.44 7.17
C PHE A 252 -0.64 -14.67 6.62
N GLU A 253 -0.98 -15.87 7.08
CA GLU A 253 -0.50 -17.12 6.49
C GLU A 253 -1.33 -17.46 5.25
N ILE A 254 -0.78 -17.14 4.08
CA ILE A 254 -1.47 -17.31 2.79
C ILE A 254 -0.79 -18.42 2.01
N ALA A 255 -1.57 -19.42 1.62
CA ALA A 255 -1.05 -20.47 0.75
C ALA A 255 -0.69 -19.92 -0.64
N LYS A 256 0.37 -20.49 -1.25
CA LYS A 256 0.84 -20.11 -2.59
C LYS A 256 -0.27 -20.18 -3.64
N GLU A 257 -1.09 -21.20 -3.57
CA GLU A 257 -2.23 -21.41 -4.46
C GLU A 257 -3.27 -20.31 -4.33
N THR A 258 -3.41 -19.71 -3.14
CA THR A 258 -4.29 -18.57 -2.93
C THR A 258 -3.72 -17.31 -3.57
N ILE A 259 -2.43 -17.07 -3.42
CA ILE A 259 -1.71 -15.95 -4.08
C ILE A 259 -1.86 -16.05 -5.61
N GLU A 260 -1.64 -17.23 -6.19
CA GLU A 260 -1.82 -17.49 -7.61
C GLU A 260 -3.26 -17.19 -8.08
N LYS A 261 -4.26 -17.64 -7.30
CA LYS A 261 -5.68 -17.36 -7.58
C LYS A 261 -6.02 -15.87 -7.49
N MET A 262 -5.45 -15.14 -6.54
CA MET A 262 -5.66 -13.71 -6.41
C MET A 262 -5.12 -12.97 -7.63
N VAL A 263 -3.91 -13.31 -8.08
CA VAL A 263 -3.28 -12.69 -9.25
C VAL A 263 -4.06 -13.04 -10.53
N GLU A 264 -4.44 -14.30 -10.71
CA GLU A 264 -5.26 -14.72 -11.85
C GLU A 264 -6.62 -14.02 -11.85
N SER A 265 -7.27 -13.90 -10.68
CA SER A 265 -8.52 -13.17 -10.53
C SER A 265 -8.36 -11.70 -10.93
N GLY A 266 -7.26 -11.04 -10.51
CA GLY A 266 -6.97 -9.67 -10.90
C GLY A 266 -6.82 -9.49 -12.41
N TYR A 267 -6.10 -10.41 -13.04
CA TYR A 267 -5.91 -10.43 -14.48
C TYR A 267 -7.24 -10.57 -15.24
N GLU A 268 -8.07 -11.55 -14.87
CA GLU A 268 -9.36 -11.78 -15.52
C GLU A 268 -10.36 -10.64 -15.28
N GLN A 269 -10.31 -9.99 -14.09
CA GLN A 269 -11.16 -8.84 -13.82
C GLN A 269 -10.73 -7.60 -14.63
N ALA A 270 -9.43 -7.36 -14.81
CA ALA A 270 -8.94 -6.31 -15.71
C ALA A 270 -9.39 -6.57 -17.15
N LYS A 271 -9.24 -7.80 -17.65
CA LYS A 271 -9.65 -8.22 -18.98
C LYS A 271 -11.14 -8.00 -19.24
N LYS A 272 -12.00 -8.28 -18.27
CA LYS A 272 -13.44 -8.05 -18.35
C LYS A 272 -13.79 -6.55 -18.42
N GLN A 273 -12.97 -5.69 -17.85
CA GLN A 273 -13.14 -4.24 -17.81
C GLN A 273 -12.32 -3.50 -18.88
N LYS A 274 -11.94 -4.18 -19.94
CA LYS A 274 -11.08 -3.67 -21.03
C LYS A 274 -11.56 -2.32 -21.58
N SER A 275 -12.85 -2.08 -21.69
CA SER A 275 -13.42 -0.83 -22.20
C SER A 275 -12.96 0.42 -21.43
N ILE A 276 -12.54 0.29 -20.17
CA ILE A 276 -12.06 1.40 -19.33
C ILE A 276 -10.74 1.97 -19.87
N PHE A 277 -9.87 1.12 -20.44
CA PHE A 277 -8.55 1.52 -20.89
C PHE A 277 -8.30 1.34 -22.39
N ASP A 278 -9.30 0.89 -23.18
CA ASP A 278 -9.20 0.80 -24.64
C ASP A 278 -8.80 2.14 -25.29
N LYS A 279 -9.16 3.27 -24.67
CA LYS A 279 -8.78 4.62 -25.11
C LYS A 279 -7.27 4.88 -25.08
N PHE A 280 -6.50 4.09 -24.33
CA PHE A 280 -5.04 4.20 -24.19
C PHE A 280 -4.28 3.18 -25.05
N ILE A 281 -4.96 2.15 -25.58
CA ILE A 281 -4.30 1.10 -26.37
C ILE A 281 -3.90 1.67 -27.72
N ILE A 282 -2.61 1.63 -28.00
CA ILE A 282 -2.03 1.85 -29.32
C ILE A 282 -1.66 0.47 -29.85
N ASN A 283 -2.12 0.10 -31.05
CA ASN A 283 -1.83 -1.19 -31.70
C ASN A 283 -0.33 -1.27 -32.02
N GLU A 284 0.47 -1.75 -31.08
CA GLU A 284 1.88 -2.12 -31.21
C GLU A 284 2.02 -3.62 -30.91
N GLU A 285 3.04 -4.26 -31.47
CA GLU A 285 3.31 -5.68 -31.23
C GLU A 285 3.57 -5.94 -29.75
N ILE A 286 2.95 -6.99 -29.21
CA ILE A 286 3.06 -7.41 -27.81
C ILE A 286 4.40 -8.10 -27.62
N ASN A 287 5.28 -7.54 -26.80
CA ASN A 287 6.48 -8.21 -26.34
C ASN A 287 6.14 -9.04 -25.09
N SER A 288 6.30 -10.36 -25.16
CA SER A 288 6.20 -11.22 -23.98
C SER A 288 7.47 -11.08 -23.14
N GLU A 289 7.37 -10.41 -22.01
CA GLU A 289 8.44 -10.42 -21.00
C GLU A 289 8.46 -11.77 -20.30
N THR A 290 9.66 -12.26 -19.97
CA THR A 290 9.88 -13.45 -19.17
C THR A 290 10.87 -13.13 -18.05
N LEU A 291 10.59 -13.62 -16.84
CA LEU A 291 11.50 -13.46 -15.70
C LEU A 291 12.81 -14.25 -16.01
N SER A 292 13.94 -13.57 -15.95
CA SER A 292 15.23 -14.23 -16.12
C SER A 292 15.60 -15.02 -14.86
N GLN A 293 16.45 -16.03 -15.02
CA GLN A 293 16.94 -16.82 -13.88
C GLN A 293 17.66 -15.94 -12.85
N SER A 294 18.43 -14.95 -13.31
CA SER A 294 19.15 -14.02 -12.42
C SER A 294 18.21 -13.12 -11.60
N GLU A 295 17.10 -12.64 -12.17
CA GLU A 295 16.09 -11.87 -11.45
C GLU A 295 15.39 -12.73 -10.40
N SER A 296 15.02 -13.97 -10.73
CA SER A 296 14.45 -14.92 -9.78
C SER A 296 15.40 -15.21 -8.62
N GLU A 297 16.69 -15.45 -8.89
CA GLU A 297 17.72 -15.69 -7.86
C GLU A 297 17.87 -14.48 -6.91
N VAL A 298 17.82 -13.25 -7.41
CA VAL A 298 17.84 -12.03 -6.57
C VAL A 298 16.62 -11.97 -5.66
N ILE A 299 15.43 -12.22 -6.17
CA ILE A 299 14.19 -12.23 -5.39
C ILE A 299 14.24 -13.30 -4.29
N HIS A 300 14.64 -14.53 -4.62
CA HIS A 300 14.76 -15.61 -3.63
C HIS A 300 15.81 -15.31 -2.55
N LYS A 301 16.91 -14.63 -2.91
CA LYS A 301 17.90 -14.17 -1.93
C LYS A 301 17.29 -13.14 -0.98
N ILE A 302 16.55 -12.16 -1.48
CA ILE A 302 15.87 -11.17 -0.62
C ILE A 302 14.91 -11.87 0.36
N ILE A 303 14.09 -12.81 -0.12
CA ILE A 303 13.16 -13.58 0.71
C ILE A 303 13.94 -14.31 1.81
N SER A 304 15.01 -15.00 1.46
CA SER A 304 15.84 -15.72 2.43
C SER A 304 16.46 -14.79 3.47
N ASP A 305 16.99 -13.64 3.07
CA ASP A 305 17.59 -12.66 3.96
C ASP A 305 16.55 -12.10 4.96
N VAL A 306 15.34 -11.79 4.48
CA VAL A 306 14.24 -11.27 5.33
C VAL A 306 13.70 -12.33 6.27
N GLU A 307 13.55 -13.58 5.81
CA GLU A 307 12.99 -14.66 6.61
C GLU A 307 13.93 -15.16 7.70
N ASN A 308 15.24 -15.10 7.45
CA ASN A 308 16.26 -15.58 8.40
C ASN A 308 16.75 -14.50 9.37
N ASN A 309 16.49 -13.23 9.09
CA ASN A 309 16.91 -12.16 9.99
C ASN A 309 15.89 -12.00 11.13
N ASN A 310 16.33 -12.35 12.35
CA ASN A 310 15.64 -11.95 13.58
C ASN A 310 15.98 -10.47 13.81
N ILE A 311 15.21 -9.58 13.19
CA ILE A 311 15.33 -8.14 13.40
C ILE A 311 15.01 -7.92 14.88
N SER A 312 16.02 -7.59 15.69
CA SER A 312 15.82 -7.13 17.05
C SER A 312 15.21 -5.74 17.01
N GLU A 313 14.37 -5.42 17.99
CA GLU A 313 13.78 -4.07 18.11
C GLU A 313 14.87 -2.97 18.18
N GLU A 314 16.10 -3.31 18.56
CA GLU A 314 17.25 -2.40 18.62
C GLU A 314 17.78 -1.96 17.24
N GLU A 315 17.68 -2.79 16.20
CA GLU A 315 18.12 -2.41 14.84
C GLU A 315 17.12 -1.49 14.15
N SER A 316 15.83 -1.56 14.51
CA SER A 316 14.80 -0.67 13.99
C SER A 316 14.89 0.74 14.58
N HIS A 317 15.46 0.90 15.77
CA HIS A 317 15.61 2.19 16.45
C HIS A 317 16.87 2.96 16.03
N ASN A 318 17.89 2.30 15.49
CA ASN A 318 19.11 2.97 15.02
C ASN A 318 18.97 3.64 13.65
N ASP A 319 17.97 3.27 12.86
CA ASP A 319 17.66 3.94 11.59
C ASP A 319 16.62 5.08 11.74
N ASP A 320 15.81 5.06 12.82
CA ASP A 320 14.88 6.13 13.20
C ASP A 320 15.51 6.97 14.32
N SER A 321 16.32 7.95 13.98
CA SER A 321 16.76 8.96 14.94
C SER A 321 15.53 9.75 15.43
N ASP A 322 15.22 9.59 16.72
CA ASP A 322 14.47 10.53 17.55
C ASP A 322 12.94 10.58 17.49
N ASP A 323 12.18 9.48 17.60
CA ASP A 323 10.76 9.68 17.97
C ASP A 323 10.15 8.45 18.67
N SER A 324 10.46 8.26 19.94
CA SER A 324 9.76 7.23 20.72
C SER A 324 8.38 7.71 21.21
N ILE A 325 7.35 6.89 21.05
CA ILE A 325 6.00 7.13 21.61
C ILE A 325 6.05 7.48 23.10
N ASN A 326 7.05 6.97 23.82
CA ASN A 326 7.26 7.25 25.24
C ASN A 326 7.51 8.74 25.57
N ASP A 327 8.03 9.53 24.62
CA ASP A 327 8.26 10.96 24.82
C ASP A 327 6.97 11.79 24.67
N LEU A 328 5.98 11.28 23.95
CA LEU A 328 4.68 11.94 23.77
C LEU A 328 3.72 11.67 24.95
N THR A 329 3.83 10.52 25.61
CA THR A 329 2.93 10.12 26.71
C THR A 329 3.28 10.78 28.04
N THR A 330 4.50 11.27 28.25
CA THR A 330 4.95 11.88 29.51
C THR A 330 4.69 13.38 29.62
N LYS A 331 4.30 14.07 28.57
CA LYS A 331 4.22 15.54 28.59
C LYS A 331 2.84 16.18 28.73
N ASN A 332 1.71 15.47 28.60
CA ASN A 332 0.40 16.11 28.69
C ASN A 332 -0.72 15.20 29.23
N VAL A 333 -0.65 14.82 30.50
CA VAL A 333 -1.88 14.51 31.24
C VAL A 333 -2.33 15.83 31.87
N ILE A 334 -3.13 16.60 31.13
CA ILE A 334 -3.92 17.69 31.74
C ILE A 334 -5.09 17.00 32.43
N ILE A 335 -4.95 16.82 33.76
CA ILE A 335 -6.07 16.49 34.63
C ILE A 335 -6.95 17.73 34.65
N TYR A 336 -8.13 17.67 34.03
CA TYR A 336 -9.19 18.62 34.31
C TYR A 336 -9.70 18.32 35.72
N ASP A 337 -9.27 19.12 36.66
CA ASP A 337 -9.85 19.17 38.00
C ASP A 337 -11.23 19.81 37.85
N ASP A 338 -12.29 19.02 37.98
CA ASP A 338 -13.66 19.52 38.18
C ASP A 338 -13.71 20.25 39.56
N GLN A 339 -13.54 21.54 39.56
CA GLN A 339 -13.99 22.35 40.67
C GLN A 339 -15.32 23.00 40.30
N GLU A 340 -16.36 22.45 40.95
CA GLU A 340 -17.66 23.13 41.16
C GLU A 340 -17.47 24.58 41.63
N ASN A 341 -18.17 25.50 40.94
CA ASN A 341 -19.03 26.52 41.59
C ASN A 341 -19.90 27.17 40.53
#